data_3933db8b7db3e098cbaaba3edc890304
#
_entry.id   3933db8b7db3e098cbaaba3edc890304
#
_cell.length_a   1.000
_cell.length_b   1.000
_cell.length_c   1.000
_cell.angle_alpha   90.00
_cell.angle_beta   90.00
_cell.angle_gamma   90.00
#
_symmetry.space_group_name_H-M   'P 1'
#
loop_
_entity.id
_entity.type
_entity.pdbx_description
1 polymer ?
#
loop_
_entity_poly.entity_id
_entity_poly.type
_entity_poly.pdbx_seq_one_letter_code
_entity_poly.pdbx_strand_id
1 'polypeptide(L)'
;MSNASTNSLDAEKLFDNAVISVQLGLEDFELSQKKTEDGGNPSRALSSVRNLYAGMLLLFKYRIATSVESDEDAYRLIFNPPQKIAPHPDGKGGIEWLPVGKFKPTTIDTQGIKERFDKFDIEVDWPVIDKLQNCRNHLEHLHPQNTLGEVAGFVADLFPVIRDFITAELKSSPNDILGKHWEIMLKHHAFFIQQQEESLASWDEAGIPDGMVQYLKDCTCEECGSKLVKACSESIEQGLSVECDDNFKYVCINCAYKAEFKPILIFSFEKANFYWIPDGDEPTYEECVRCENETFIISEQACRWCGEGLDYDYCVICEDTLNQDDQINGGLCGYCNYKYEKDD
;
A
#
# COMPACT_ATOMS: atom_id res chain seq x y z
N MET A 1 -36.73 -24.94 -31.19
CA MET A 1 -35.47 -25.37 -30.62
C MET A 1 -34.75 -24.14 -30.08
N SER A 2 -35.01 -23.81 -28.83
CA SER A 2 -34.32 -22.71 -28.15
C SER A 2 -32.94 -23.25 -27.73
N ASN A 3 -31.88 -22.74 -28.36
CA ASN A 3 -30.54 -22.89 -27.83
C ASN A 3 -30.52 -22.23 -26.44
N ALA A 4 -30.72 -23.01 -25.42
CA ALA A 4 -30.22 -22.65 -24.11
C ALA A 4 -28.69 -22.64 -24.26
N SER A 5 -28.10 -21.46 -24.47
CA SER A 5 -26.68 -21.29 -24.32
C SER A 5 -26.36 -21.68 -22.89
N THR A 6 -25.81 -22.86 -22.71
CA THR A 6 -25.21 -23.25 -21.41
C THR A 6 -24.19 -22.19 -21.08
N ASN A 7 -24.47 -21.43 -20.01
CA ASN A 7 -23.53 -20.46 -19.48
C ASN A 7 -22.32 -21.23 -18.95
N SER A 8 -21.25 -21.31 -19.75
CA SER A 8 -19.98 -22.00 -19.42
C SER A 8 -18.84 -21.01 -19.46
N LEU A 9 -17.86 -21.20 -18.61
CA LEU A 9 -16.63 -20.43 -18.57
C LEU A 9 -15.47 -21.27 -19.13
N ASP A 10 -14.82 -20.74 -20.14
CA ASP A 10 -13.58 -21.31 -20.64
C ASP A 10 -12.40 -20.79 -19.79
N ALA A 11 -11.97 -21.63 -18.84
CA ALA A 11 -10.92 -21.25 -17.89
C ALA A 11 -9.55 -21.08 -18.58
N GLU A 12 -9.25 -21.84 -19.65
CA GLU A 12 -7.98 -21.71 -20.36
C GLU A 12 -7.87 -20.33 -21.04
N LYS A 13 -8.94 -19.91 -21.73
CA LYS A 13 -8.95 -18.55 -22.33
C LYS A 13 -8.88 -17.44 -21.28
N LEU A 14 -9.47 -17.67 -20.11
CA LEU A 14 -9.37 -16.73 -19.00
C LEU A 14 -7.91 -16.61 -18.54
N PHE A 15 -7.21 -17.75 -18.43
CA PHE A 15 -5.79 -17.80 -18.07
C PHE A 15 -4.91 -17.11 -19.11
N ASP A 16 -5.08 -17.44 -20.39
CA ASP A 16 -4.33 -16.82 -21.48
C ASP A 16 -4.48 -15.29 -21.48
N ASN A 17 -5.72 -14.80 -21.30
CA ASN A 17 -5.97 -13.37 -21.22
C ASN A 17 -5.31 -12.73 -19.98
N ALA A 18 -5.27 -13.45 -18.87
CA ALA A 18 -4.59 -12.98 -17.65
C ALA A 18 -3.08 -12.84 -17.89
N VAL A 19 -2.46 -13.88 -18.46
CA VAL A 19 -1.02 -13.90 -18.76
C VAL A 19 -0.64 -12.80 -19.75
N ILE A 20 -1.39 -12.65 -20.84
CA ILE A 20 -1.17 -11.57 -21.83
C ILE A 20 -1.27 -10.21 -21.17
N SER A 21 -2.27 -10.00 -20.28
CA SER A 21 -2.43 -8.72 -19.60
C SER A 21 -1.24 -8.40 -18.69
N VAL A 22 -0.73 -9.39 -17.95
CA VAL A 22 0.48 -9.19 -17.11
C VAL A 22 1.70 -8.89 -18.01
N GLN A 23 1.90 -9.64 -19.09
CA GLN A 23 3.01 -9.44 -20.00
C GLN A 23 3.01 -8.03 -20.62
N LEU A 24 1.86 -7.58 -21.13
CA LEU A 24 1.70 -6.24 -21.67
C LEU A 24 1.96 -5.16 -20.61
N GLY A 25 1.50 -5.40 -19.38
CA GLY A 25 1.78 -4.50 -18.25
C GLY A 25 3.28 -4.36 -17.97
N LEU A 26 4.03 -5.45 -18.04
CA LEU A 26 5.48 -5.46 -17.84
C LEU A 26 6.24 -4.80 -19.01
N GLU A 27 5.82 -5.02 -20.25
CA GLU A 27 6.39 -4.34 -21.42
C GLU A 27 6.16 -2.82 -21.35
N ASP A 28 4.95 -2.41 -20.99
CA ASP A 28 4.62 -1.01 -20.79
C ASP A 28 5.45 -0.39 -19.64
N PHE A 29 5.66 -1.15 -18.57
CA PHE A 29 6.51 -0.71 -17.46
C PHE A 29 7.95 -0.50 -17.91
N GLU A 30 8.55 -1.49 -18.57
CA GLU A 30 9.93 -1.39 -19.08
C GLU A 30 10.10 -0.17 -20.01
N LEU A 31 9.13 0.06 -20.91
CA LEU A 31 9.15 1.24 -21.79
C LEU A 31 9.01 2.56 -21.02
N SER A 32 8.27 2.56 -19.92
CA SER A 32 8.10 3.77 -19.09
C SER A 32 9.36 4.17 -18.35
N GLN A 33 10.25 3.20 -18.05
CA GLN A 33 11.51 3.42 -17.33
C GLN A 33 12.68 3.81 -18.23
N LYS A 34 12.57 3.64 -19.55
CA LYS A 34 13.60 4.03 -20.51
C LYS A 34 13.57 5.55 -20.75
N LYS A 35 14.73 6.13 -21.04
CA LYS A 35 14.81 7.53 -21.49
C LYS A 35 14.11 7.68 -22.84
N THR A 36 13.52 8.85 -23.09
CA THR A 36 12.82 9.15 -24.35
C THR A 36 13.75 9.04 -25.57
N GLU A 37 15.01 9.42 -25.43
CA GLU A 37 16.07 9.27 -26.45
C GLU A 37 16.38 7.79 -26.80
N ASP A 38 16.14 6.87 -25.85
CA ASP A 38 16.30 5.43 -26.02
C ASP A 38 14.97 4.71 -26.39
N GLY A 39 13.98 5.47 -26.85
CA GLY A 39 12.65 4.95 -27.24
C GLY A 39 11.70 4.75 -26.07
N GLY A 40 12.01 5.29 -24.91
CA GLY A 40 11.13 5.25 -23.75
C GLY A 40 9.92 6.19 -23.88
N ASN A 41 8.86 5.87 -23.13
CA ASN A 41 7.64 6.67 -23.09
C ASN A 41 7.05 6.67 -21.68
N PRO A 42 7.22 7.75 -20.91
CA PRO A 42 6.71 7.85 -19.54
C PRO A 42 5.21 7.59 -19.39
N SER A 43 4.39 7.93 -20.40
CA SER A 43 2.94 7.69 -20.34
C SER A 43 2.56 6.21 -20.34
N ARG A 44 3.47 5.30 -20.70
CA ARG A 44 3.29 3.84 -20.61
C ARG A 44 3.17 3.35 -19.15
N ALA A 45 3.65 4.11 -18.16
CA ALA A 45 3.45 3.78 -16.75
C ALA A 45 1.97 3.61 -16.39
N LEU A 46 1.10 4.44 -16.96
CA LEU A 46 -0.35 4.38 -16.73
C LEU A 46 -0.98 3.12 -17.34
N SER A 47 -0.55 2.75 -18.53
CA SER A 47 -0.97 1.51 -19.21
C SER A 47 -0.48 0.27 -18.45
N SER A 48 0.74 0.32 -17.93
CA SER A 48 1.31 -0.72 -17.10
C SER A 48 0.44 -1.05 -15.88
N VAL A 49 0.08 -0.03 -15.08
CA VAL A 49 -0.78 -0.24 -13.89
C VAL A 49 -2.12 -0.86 -14.26
N ARG A 50 -2.77 -0.38 -15.34
CA ARG A 50 -4.05 -0.93 -15.81
C ARG A 50 -3.93 -2.40 -16.18
N ASN A 51 -2.91 -2.74 -16.97
CA ASN A 51 -2.71 -4.07 -17.47
C ASN A 51 -2.28 -5.05 -16.37
N LEU A 52 -1.38 -4.64 -15.47
CA LEU A 52 -0.97 -5.44 -14.31
C LEU A 52 -2.14 -5.72 -13.37
N TYR A 53 -2.91 -4.70 -13.02
CA TYR A 53 -4.09 -4.88 -12.17
C TYR A 53 -5.13 -5.80 -12.82
N ALA A 54 -5.46 -5.58 -14.10
CA ALA A 54 -6.39 -6.43 -14.83
C ALA A 54 -5.90 -7.88 -14.91
N GLY A 55 -4.61 -8.09 -15.22
CA GLY A 55 -4.00 -9.40 -15.27
C GLY A 55 -4.07 -10.15 -13.94
N MET A 56 -3.79 -9.46 -12.82
CA MET A 56 -3.91 -10.07 -11.48
C MET A 56 -5.34 -10.48 -11.15
N LEU A 57 -6.32 -9.62 -11.41
CA LEU A 57 -7.73 -10.00 -11.17
C LEU A 57 -8.19 -11.16 -12.05
N LEU A 58 -7.69 -11.28 -13.27
CA LEU A 58 -7.98 -12.41 -14.16
C LEU A 58 -7.29 -13.70 -13.66
N LEU A 59 -6.05 -13.65 -13.17
CA LEU A 59 -5.39 -14.78 -12.52
C LEU A 59 -6.15 -15.24 -11.27
N PHE A 60 -6.64 -14.33 -10.45
CA PHE A 60 -7.46 -14.65 -9.29
C PHE A 60 -8.77 -15.33 -9.68
N LYS A 61 -9.44 -14.81 -10.70
CA LYS A 61 -10.66 -15.45 -11.26
C LYS A 61 -10.38 -16.82 -11.84
N TYR A 62 -9.26 -16.99 -12.54
CA TYR A 62 -8.83 -18.29 -13.03
C TYR A 62 -8.66 -19.29 -11.88
N ARG A 63 -7.97 -18.90 -10.80
CA ARG A 63 -7.79 -19.78 -9.63
C ARG A 63 -9.13 -20.18 -8.98
N ILE A 64 -10.09 -19.25 -8.89
CA ILE A 64 -11.44 -19.55 -8.42
C ILE A 64 -12.14 -20.52 -9.38
N ALA A 65 -12.06 -20.28 -10.68
CA ALA A 65 -12.69 -21.14 -11.70
C ALA A 65 -12.17 -22.57 -11.65
N THR A 66 -10.87 -22.75 -11.43
CA THR A 66 -10.23 -24.07 -11.33
C THR A 66 -10.41 -24.77 -9.98
N SER A 67 -11.15 -24.16 -9.04
CA SER A 67 -11.52 -24.82 -7.79
C SER A 67 -12.69 -25.80 -7.92
N VAL A 68 -13.33 -25.84 -9.10
CA VAL A 68 -14.44 -26.75 -9.44
C VAL A 68 -14.16 -27.45 -10.78
N GLU A 69 -14.79 -28.63 -10.97
CA GLU A 69 -14.53 -29.45 -12.16
C GLU A 69 -15.38 -29.04 -13.38
N SER A 70 -16.58 -28.46 -13.14
CA SER A 70 -17.47 -28.13 -14.25
C SER A 70 -17.40 -26.67 -14.67
N ASP A 71 -17.41 -26.42 -15.99
CA ASP A 71 -17.43 -25.07 -16.56
C ASP A 71 -18.68 -24.29 -16.17
N GLU A 72 -19.79 -24.97 -15.87
CA GLU A 72 -21.02 -24.35 -15.41
C GLU A 72 -20.89 -23.82 -13.96
N ASP A 73 -20.26 -24.57 -13.07
CA ASP A 73 -20.00 -24.15 -11.71
C ASP A 73 -18.91 -23.08 -11.66
N ALA A 74 -17.87 -23.20 -12.50
CA ALA A 74 -16.87 -22.15 -12.72
C ALA A 74 -17.53 -20.82 -13.15
N TYR A 75 -18.49 -20.88 -14.09
CA TYR A 75 -19.27 -19.71 -14.49
C TYR A 75 -20.03 -19.09 -13.29
N ARG A 76 -20.70 -19.92 -12.48
CA ARG A 76 -21.46 -19.47 -11.29
C ARG A 76 -20.58 -18.81 -10.23
N LEU A 77 -19.32 -19.23 -10.12
CA LEU A 77 -18.36 -18.63 -9.19
C LEU A 77 -17.85 -17.27 -9.66
N ILE A 78 -17.75 -17.08 -10.98
CA ILE A 78 -17.13 -15.88 -11.57
C ILE A 78 -18.15 -14.80 -11.95
N PHE A 79 -19.38 -15.20 -12.27
CA PHE A 79 -20.43 -14.25 -12.65
C PHE A 79 -21.42 -14.00 -11.52
N ASN A 80 -21.82 -12.73 -11.38
CA ASN A 80 -22.86 -12.38 -10.42
C ASN A 80 -24.20 -12.98 -10.85
N PRO A 81 -24.96 -13.58 -9.91
CA PRO A 81 -26.30 -14.07 -10.21
C PRO A 81 -27.26 -12.90 -10.50
N PRO A 82 -28.37 -13.15 -11.23
CA PRO A 82 -29.39 -12.13 -11.43
C PRO A 82 -30.01 -11.73 -10.08
N GLN A 83 -30.10 -10.42 -9.83
CA GLN A 83 -30.63 -9.90 -8.56
C GLN A 83 -32.13 -10.18 -8.37
N LYS A 84 -32.87 -10.33 -9.47
CA LYS A 84 -34.32 -10.63 -9.47
C LYS A 84 -34.58 -11.77 -10.41
N ILE A 85 -35.26 -12.81 -9.91
CA ILE A 85 -35.74 -13.96 -10.68
C ILE A 85 -37.25 -14.07 -10.49
N ALA A 86 -37.96 -14.65 -11.48
CA ALA A 86 -39.38 -14.95 -11.43
C ALA A 86 -39.64 -16.36 -11.98
N PRO A 87 -40.67 -17.06 -11.49
CA PRO A 87 -41.05 -18.37 -12.01
C PRO A 87 -41.69 -18.24 -13.38
N HIS A 88 -41.28 -19.09 -14.30
CA HIS A 88 -41.85 -19.23 -15.64
C HIS A 88 -42.19 -20.69 -15.90
N PRO A 89 -43.26 -20.98 -16.65
CA PRO A 89 -43.56 -22.37 -17.10
C PRO A 89 -42.39 -22.89 -17.97
N ASP A 90 -41.91 -24.11 -17.70
CA ASP A 90 -40.83 -24.74 -18.47
C ASP A 90 -41.31 -25.47 -19.74
N GLY A 91 -42.58 -25.40 -20.03
CA GLY A 91 -43.23 -26.08 -21.17
C GLY A 91 -43.34 -27.62 -21.01
N LYS A 92 -42.91 -28.18 -19.88
CA LYS A 92 -42.94 -29.63 -19.60
C LYS A 92 -43.77 -29.95 -18.40
N GLY A 93 -44.57 -29.01 -17.90
CA GLY A 93 -45.43 -29.14 -16.73
C GLY A 93 -44.79 -28.75 -15.40
N GLY A 94 -43.56 -28.20 -15.44
CA GLY A 94 -42.83 -27.65 -14.31
C GLY A 94 -42.65 -26.16 -14.40
N ILE A 95 -41.79 -25.61 -13.53
CA ILE A 95 -41.40 -24.21 -13.50
C ILE A 95 -39.89 -24.07 -13.55
N GLU A 96 -39.40 -23.02 -14.26
CA GLU A 96 -38.01 -22.57 -14.20
C GLU A 96 -37.96 -21.12 -13.68
N TRP A 97 -36.89 -20.82 -12.97
CA TRP A 97 -36.66 -19.46 -12.46
C TRP A 97 -35.75 -18.68 -13.41
N LEU A 98 -36.31 -17.64 -14.03
CA LEU A 98 -35.59 -16.80 -15.01
C LEU A 98 -35.40 -15.38 -14.49
N PRO A 99 -34.33 -14.70 -14.94
CA PRO A 99 -34.09 -13.29 -14.65
C PRO A 99 -35.26 -12.40 -15.07
N VAL A 100 -35.63 -11.45 -14.19
CA VAL A 100 -36.65 -10.44 -14.54
C VAL A 100 -36.02 -9.36 -15.41
N GLY A 101 -36.52 -9.20 -16.64
CA GLY A 101 -36.05 -8.23 -17.61
C GLY A 101 -34.78 -8.67 -18.36
N LYS A 102 -34.04 -7.71 -18.90
CA LYS A 102 -32.76 -7.98 -19.59
C LYS A 102 -31.65 -8.13 -18.58
N PHE A 103 -31.30 -9.34 -18.25
CA PHE A 103 -30.11 -9.63 -17.44
C PHE A 103 -28.85 -9.63 -18.33
N LYS A 104 -27.86 -8.83 -17.95
CA LYS A 104 -26.53 -8.84 -18.54
C LYS A 104 -25.55 -9.35 -17.48
N PRO A 105 -24.96 -10.53 -17.68
CA PRO A 105 -24.00 -11.06 -16.74
C PRO A 105 -22.82 -10.12 -16.53
N THR A 106 -22.46 -9.85 -15.29
CA THR A 106 -21.27 -9.12 -14.91
C THR A 106 -20.37 -10.04 -14.06
N THR A 107 -19.08 -9.95 -14.24
CA THR A 107 -18.15 -10.72 -13.41
C THR A 107 -17.99 -10.08 -12.03
N ILE A 108 -17.61 -10.89 -11.05
CA ILE A 108 -17.27 -10.43 -9.71
C ILE A 108 -16.14 -9.38 -9.77
N ASP A 109 -16.23 -8.40 -8.88
CA ASP A 109 -15.22 -7.39 -8.65
C ASP A 109 -14.16 -7.85 -7.62
N THR A 110 -13.27 -6.96 -7.20
CA THR A 110 -12.23 -7.26 -6.21
C THR A 110 -12.83 -7.75 -4.88
N GLN A 111 -13.91 -7.13 -4.43
CA GLN A 111 -14.57 -7.54 -3.18
C GLN A 111 -15.16 -8.97 -3.32
N GLY A 112 -15.81 -9.24 -4.43
CA GLY A 112 -16.31 -10.58 -4.71
C GLY A 112 -15.21 -11.63 -4.86
N ILE A 113 -14.00 -11.26 -5.31
CA ILE A 113 -12.83 -12.14 -5.32
C ILE A 113 -12.36 -12.41 -3.88
N LYS A 114 -12.21 -11.37 -3.04
CA LYS A 114 -11.82 -11.50 -1.62
C LYS A 114 -12.74 -12.48 -0.87
N GLU A 115 -14.06 -12.32 -1.03
CA GLU A 115 -15.06 -13.21 -0.40
C GLU A 115 -14.92 -14.68 -0.80
N ARG A 116 -14.52 -14.95 -2.06
CA ARG A 116 -14.31 -16.34 -2.52
C ARG A 116 -12.98 -16.87 -2.02
N PHE A 117 -11.94 -16.05 -2.03
CA PHE A 117 -10.63 -16.43 -1.50
C PHE A 117 -10.72 -16.84 -0.02
N ASP A 118 -11.47 -16.07 0.79
CA ASP A 118 -11.75 -16.44 2.19
C ASP A 118 -12.46 -17.82 2.33
N LYS A 119 -13.30 -18.21 1.34
CA LYS A 119 -14.00 -19.49 1.36
C LYS A 119 -13.17 -20.66 0.85
N PHE A 120 -12.16 -20.38 0.05
CA PHE A 120 -11.26 -21.38 -0.53
C PHE A 120 -9.90 -21.42 0.17
N ASP A 121 -9.73 -20.71 1.28
CA ASP A 121 -8.47 -20.59 2.05
C ASP A 121 -7.29 -20.16 1.17
N ILE A 122 -7.51 -19.17 0.27
CA ILE A 122 -6.51 -18.62 -0.61
C ILE A 122 -6.00 -17.30 -0.02
N GLU A 123 -4.70 -17.23 0.25
CA GLU A 123 -4.06 -16.05 0.83
C GLU A 123 -3.39 -15.18 -0.23
N VAL A 124 -3.56 -13.86 -0.11
CA VAL A 124 -2.93 -12.84 -0.98
C VAL A 124 -2.62 -11.59 -0.15
N ASP A 125 -1.55 -10.90 -0.45
CA ASP A 125 -1.25 -9.57 0.10
C ASP A 125 -2.20 -8.52 -0.51
N TRP A 126 -3.39 -8.40 0.08
CA TRP A 126 -4.42 -7.47 -0.36
C TRP A 126 -4.01 -6.00 -0.30
N PRO A 127 -3.29 -5.51 0.71
CA PRO A 127 -2.74 -4.15 0.73
C PRO A 127 -2.03 -3.74 -0.56
N VAL A 128 -1.24 -4.61 -1.17
CA VAL A 128 -0.57 -4.35 -2.45
C VAL A 128 -1.57 -4.24 -3.60
N ILE A 129 -2.52 -5.17 -3.66
CA ILE A 129 -3.59 -5.15 -4.69
C ILE A 129 -4.48 -3.92 -4.55
N ASP A 130 -4.82 -3.53 -3.32
CA ASP A 130 -5.65 -2.35 -3.05
C ASP A 130 -4.92 -1.04 -3.45
N LYS A 131 -3.60 -0.95 -3.25
CA LYS A 131 -2.79 0.18 -3.76
C LYS A 131 -2.86 0.27 -5.29
N LEU A 132 -2.70 -0.86 -5.99
CA LEU A 132 -2.81 -0.92 -7.44
C LEU A 132 -4.22 -0.51 -7.92
N GLN A 133 -5.25 -0.99 -7.23
CA GLN A 133 -6.65 -0.64 -7.52
C GLN A 133 -6.89 0.87 -7.38
N ASN A 134 -6.41 1.47 -6.30
CA ASN A 134 -6.55 2.90 -6.06
C ASN A 134 -5.82 3.72 -7.12
N CYS A 135 -4.58 3.34 -7.46
CA CYS A 135 -3.84 3.96 -8.54
C CYS A 135 -4.62 3.89 -9.87
N ARG A 136 -5.09 2.70 -10.26
CA ARG A 136 -5.89 2.49 -11.47
C ARG A 136 -7.18 3.32 -11.46
N ASN A 137 -7.89 3.40 -10.34
CA ASN A 137 -9.13 4.15 -10.24
C ASN A 137 -8.90 5.66 -10.41
N HIS A 138 -7.84 6.21 -9.83
CA HIS A 138 -7.44 7.59 -10.07
C HIS A 138 -7.14 7.86 -11.55
N LEU A 139 -6.48 6.91 -12.23
CA LEU A 139 -6.18 7.00 -13.66
C LEU A 139 -7.40 6.95 -14.58
N GLU A 140 -8.48 6.28 -14.17
CA GLU A 140 -9.69 6.13 -14.99
C GLU A 140 -10.72 7.23 -14.78
N HIS A 141 -10.83 7.75 -13.56
CA HIS A 141 -11.90 8.68 -13.19
C HIS A 141 -11.43 10.11 -12.91
N LEU A 142 -10.13 10.32 -12.75
CA LEU A 142 -9.51 11.59 -12.41
C LEU A 142 -8.25 11.84 -13.25
N HIS A 143 -7.50 12.86 -12.90
CA HIS A 143 -6.18 13.06 -13.48
C HIS A 143 -5.15 12.12 -12.83
N PRO A 144 -4.10 11.68 -13.56
CA PRO A 144 -3.02 10.91 -12.98
C PRO A 144 -2.40 11.69 -11.82
N GLN A 145 -2.52 11.14 -10.61
CA GLN A 145 -1.88 11.71 -9.41
C GLN A 145 -0.56 11.02 -9.10
N ASN A 146 -0.35 9.84 -9.70
CA ASN A 146 0.81 9.01 -9.42
C ASN A 146 1.99 9.40 -10.31
N THR A 147 3.14 9.53 -9.68
CA THR A 147 4.42 9.78 -10.35
C THR A 147 5.03 8.49 -10.88
N LEU A 148 6.04 8.60 -11.75
CA LEU A 148 6.80 7.43 -12.23
C LEU A 148 7.47 6.68 -11.08
N GLY A 149 7.93 7.40 -10.04
CA GLY A 149 8.53 6.80 -8.85
C GLY A 149 7.55 5.94 -8.06
N GLU A 150 6.32 6.40 -7.88
CA GLU A 150 5.26 5.62 -7.22
C GLU A 150 4.91 4.38 -8.04
N VAL A 151 4.77 4.51 -9.36
CA VAL A 151 4.47 3.36 -10.24
C VAL A 151 5.57 2.31 -10.16
N ALA A 152 6.85 2.72 -10.16
CA ALA A 152 7.97 1.80 -10.00
C ALA A 152 7.92 1.06 -8.65
N GLY A 153 7.57 1.76 -7.57
CA GLY A 153 7.35 1.17 -6.26
C GLY A 153 6.21 0.15 -6.26
N PHE A 154 5.07 0.48 -6.86
CA PHE A 154 3.92 -0.45 -6.94
C PHE A 154 4.24 -1.72 -7.72
N VAL A 155 5.04 -1.64 -8.79
CA VAL A 155 5.47 -2.82 -9.55
C VAL A 155 6.44 -3.66 -8.72
N ALA A 156 7.36 -3.04 -7.98
CA ALA A 156 8.27 -3.75 -7.08
C ALA A 156 7.51 -4.47 -5.96
N ASP A 157 6.51 -3.82 -5.35
CA ASP A 157 5.64 -4.42 -4.31
C ASP A 157 4.80 -5.58 -4.88
N LEU A 158 4.35 -5.48 -6.14
CA LEU A 158 3.53 -6.51 -6.79
C LEU A 158 4.31 -7.78 -7.14
N PHE A 159 5.61 -7.68 -7.32
CA PHE A 159 6.45 -8.79 -7.74
C PHE A 159 6.38 -10.01 -6.78
N PRO A 160 6.56 -9.86 -5.46
CA PRO A 160 6.38 -10.98 -4.53
C PRO A 160 4.97 -11.58 -4.59
N VAL A 161 3.93 -10.74 -4.73
CA VAL A 161 2.53 -11.21 -4.80
C VAL A 161 2.29 -12.10 -6.02
N ILE A 162 2.80 -11.70 -7.20
CA ILE A 162 2.70 -12.53 -8.41
C ILE A 162 3.44 -13.85 -8.23
N ARG A 163 4.70 -13.80 -7.75
CA ARG A 163 5.51 -15.00 -7.52
C ARG A 163 4.82 -15.98 -6.60
N ASP A 164 4.40 -15.51 -5.43
CA ASP A 164 3.85 -16.35 -4.38
C ASP A 164 2.51 -16.93 -4.82
N PHE A 165 1.66 -16.14 -5.46
CA PHE A 165 0.39 -16.59 -6.00
C PHE A 165 0.57 -17.68 -7.09
N ILE A 166 1.46 -17.46 -8.06
CA ILE A 166 1.73 -18.46 -9.09
C ILE A 166 2.27 -19.75 -8.46
N THR A 167 3.20 -19.63 -7.53
CA THR A 167 3.85 -20.79 -6.90
C THR A 167 2.90 -21.54 -5.97
N ALA A 168 2.22 -20.83 -5.08
CA ALA A 168 1.37 -21.44 -4.05
C ALA A 168 0.02 -21.89 -4.60
N GLU A 169 -0.62 -21.11 -5.47
CA GLU A 169 -1.99 -21.34 -5.88
C GLU A 169 -2.13 -21.98 -7.25
N LEU A 170 -1.26 -21.61 -8.21
CA LEU A 170 -1.27 -22.21 -9.54
C LEU A 170 -0.34 -23.41 -9.68
N LYS A 171 0.48 -23.71 -8.64
CA LYS A 171 1.43 -24.83 -8.58
C LYS A 171 2.37 -24.86 -9.80
N SER A 172 2.78 -23.68 -10.26
CA SER A 172 3.65 -23.50 -11.42
C SER A 172 4.79 -22.54 -11.07
N SER A 173 5.78 -22.40 -11.94
CA SER A 173 6.82 -21.39 -11.79
C SER A 173 6.43 -20.09 -12.53
N PRO A 174 6.78 -18.92 -12.00
CA PRO A 174 6.59 -17.67 -12.73
C PRO A 174 7.29 -17.62 -14.08
N ASN A 175 8.44 -18.29 -14.20
CA ASN A 175 9.16 -18.39 -15.47
C ASN A 175 8.39 -19.19 -16.53
N ASP A 176 7.72 -20.27 -16.12
CA ASP A 176 6.93 -21.09 -17.06
C ASP A 176 5.70 -20.34 -17.57
N ILE A 177 5.09 -19.50 -16.73
CA ILE A 177 3.89 -18.72 -17.07
C ILE A 177 4.25 -17.44 -17.82
N LEU A 178 5.21 -16.66 -17.34
CA LEU A 178 5.52 -15.32 -17.84
C LEU A 178 6.71 -15.27 -18.80
N GLY A 179 7.56 -16.31 -18.83
CA GLY A 179 8.75 -16.41 -19.70
C GLY A 179 9.69 -15.22 -19.52
N LYS A 180 10.13 -14.62 -20.63
CA LYS A 180 11.05 -13.47 -20.65
C LYS A 180 10.55 -12.26 -19.81
N HIS A 181 9.25 -12.12 -19.63
CA HIS A 181 8.68 -11.00 -18.87
C HIS A 181 8.92 -11.15 -17.36
N TRP A 182 9.09 -12.40 -16.88
CA TRP A 182 9.55 -12.67 -15.54
C TRP A 182 10.98 -12.15 -15.29
N GLU A 183 11.87 -12.28 -16.26
CA GLU A 183 13.24 -11.73 -16.17
C GLU A 183 13.23 -10.20 -16.06
N ILE A 184 12.29 -9.53 -16.74
CA ILE A 184 12.10 -8.07 -16.59
C ILE A 184 11.76 -7.73 -15.15
N MET A 185 10.79 -8.43 -14.54
CA MET A 185 10.43 -8.21 -13.14
C MET A 185 11.59 -8.47 -12.19
N LEU A 186 12.31 -9.58 -12.35
CA LEU A 186 13.48 -9.92 -11.54
C LEU A 186 14.52 -8.80 -11.56
N LYS A 187 14.83 -8.32 -12.75
CA LYS A 187 15.83 -7.26 -12.95
C LYS A 187 15.41 -5.96 -12.25
N HIS A 188 14.17 -5.53 -12.44
CA HIS A 188 13.66 -4.30 -11.83
C HIS A 188 13.52 -4.44 -10.30
N HIS A 189 13.05 -5.58 -9.82
CA HIS A 189 12.93 -5.83 -8.38
C HIS A 189 14.30 -5.86 -7.71
N ALA A 190 15.25 -6.63 -8.25
CA ALA A 190 16.60 -6.71 -7.69
C ALA A 190 17.29 -5.33 -7.66
N PHE A 191 17.18 -4.57 -8.74
CA PHE A 191 17.71 -3.22 -8.82
C PHE A 191 17.03 -2.29 -7.81
N PHE A 192 15.70 -2.33 -7.70
CA PHE A 192 14.95 -1.50 -6.76
C PHE A 192 15.33 -1.80 -5.31
N ILE A 193 15.39 -3.09 -4.94
CA ILE A 193 15.80 -3.52 -3.59
C ILE A 193 17.24 -3.09 -3.29
N GLN A 194 18.17 -3.30 -4.22
CA GLN A 194 19.55 -2.86 -4.05
C GLN A 194 19.61 -1.33 -3.82
N GLN A 195 18.91 -0.54 -4.61
CA GLN A 195 18.87 0.91 -4.45
C GLN A 195 18.23 1.33 -3.12
N GLN A 196 17.23 0.58 -2.65
CA GLN A 196 16.61 0.83 -1.36
C GLN A 196 17.57 0.52 -0.19
N GLU A 197 18.31 -0.59 -0.28
CA GLU A 197 19.32 -0.96 0.72
C GLU A 197 20.45 0.07 0.76
N GLU A 198 21.00 0.47 -0.40
CA GLU A 198 22.01 1.53 -0.51
C GLU A 198 21.49 2.88 0.04
N SER A 199 20.22 3.17 -0.21
CA SER A 199 19.54 4.37 0.28
C SER A 199 19.45 4.35 1.80
N LEU A 200 19.00 3.24 2.40
CA LEU A 200 18.91 3.09 3.85
C LEU A 200 20.28 3.14 4.51
N ALA A 201 21.29 2.47 3.96
CA ALA A 201 22.65 2.49 4.49
C ALA A 201 23.27 3.92 4.47
N SER A 202 22.83 4.79 3.58
CA SER A 202 23.32 6.18 3.54
C SER A 202 22.96 7.01 4.77
N TRP A 203 21.99 6.54 5.58
CA TRP A 203 21.52 7.23 6.78
C TRP A 203 22.31 6.85 8.05
N ASP A 204 23.19 5.84 8.00
CA ASP A 204 23.95 5.36 9.16
C ASP A 204 24.80 6.46 9.82
N GLU A 205 25.32 7.41 9.00
CA GLU A 205 26.16 8.52 9.47
C GLU A 205 25.39 9.87 9.54
N ALA A 206 24.08 9.86 9.30
CA ALA A 206 23.28 11.07 9.20
C ALA A 206 22.75 11.59 10.55
N GLY A 207 23.00 10.87 11.65
CA GLY A 207 22.51 11.25 12.98
C GLY A 207 21.00 11.27 13.07
N ILE A 208 20.35 10.19 12.62
CA ILE A 208 18.92 9.99 12.78
C ILE A 208 18.60 9.72 14.25
N PRO A 209 17.61 10.39 14.85
CA PRO A 209 17.15 10.06 16.20
C PRO A 209 16.75 8.58 16.31
N ASP A 210 17.21 7.85 17.35
CA ASP A 210 16.98 6.40 17.50
C ASP A 210 15.51 6.02 17.40
N GLY A 211 14.60 6.81 17.99
CA GLY A 211 13.16 6.60 17.94
C GLY A 211 12.55 6.78 16.55
N MET A 212 13.25 7.45 15.63
CA MET A 212 12.79 7.76 14.28
C MET A 212 13.31 6.79 13.21
N VAL A 213 14.34 5.99 13.48
CA VAL A 213 14.96 5.07 12.52
C VAL A 213 13.95 4.13 11.85
N GLN A 214 12.97 3.65 12.60
CA GLN A 214 11.94 2.74 12.08
C GLN A 214 11.07 3.33 10.95
N TYR A 215 10.97 4.66 10.84
CA TYR A 215 10.17 5.37 9.84
C TYR A 215 10.93 5.68 8.54
N LEU A 216 12.26 5.51 8.52
CA LEU A 216 13.10 5.79 7.34
C LEU A 216 12.64 5.06 6.08
N LYS A 217 12.27 3.79 6.20
CA LYS A 217 11.82 2.93 5.08
C LYS A 217 10.53 3.43 4.40
N ASP A 218 9.77 4.28 5.09
CA ASP A 218 8.48 4.80 4.62
C ASP A 218 8.57 6.27 4.19
N CYS A 219 9.75 6.90 4.34
CA CYS A 219 10.01 8.23 3.79
C CYS A 219 9.89 8.22 2.26
N THR A 220 9.24 9.24 1.72
CA THR A 220 9.04 9.40 0.28
C THR A 220 9.49 10.80 -0.18
N CYS A 221 10.02 10.87 -1.38
CA CYS A 221 10.37 12.14 -1.99
C CYS A 221 9.13 13.01 -2.22
N GLU A 222 9.15 14.26 -1.79
CA GLU A 222 8.06 15.22 -1.96
C GLU A 222 7.73 15.49 -3.44
N GLU A 223 8.72 15.46 -4.32
CA GLU A 223 8.53 15.76 -5.74
C GLU A 223 7.97 14.58 -6.53
N CYS A 224 8.47 13.35 -6.30
CA CYS A 224 8.13 12.20 -7.14
C CYS A 224 7.54 11.01 -6.39
N GLY A 225 7.31 11.08 -5.09
CA GLY A 225 6.72 10.01 -4.28
C GLY A 225 7.58 8.74 -4.13
N SER A 226 8.79 8.71 -4.73
CA SER A 226 9.68 7.55 -4.65
C SER A 226 10.20 7.33 -3.24
N LYS A 227 10.29 6.07 -2.80
CA LYS A 227 10.95 5.67 -1.55
C LYS A 227 12.48 5.65 -1.63
N LEU A 228 13.06 5.92 -2.80
CA LEU A 228 14.50 5.93 -3.00
C LEU A 228 15.09 7.28 -2.60
N VAL A 229 15.03 7.60 -1.31
CA VAL A 229 15.58 8.82 -0.72
C VAL A 229 16.82 8.49 0.10
N LYS A 230 17.94 9.15 -0.16
CA LYS A 230 19.21 8.95 0.53
C LYS A 230 19.69 10.23 1.22
N ALA A 231 20.50 10.08 2.25
CA ALA A 231 21.16 11.20 2.90
C ALA A 231 22.02 11.97 1.89
N CYS A 232 21.98 13.30 1.96
CA CYS A 232 22.80 14.15 1.13
C CYS A 232 24.26 14.13 1.64
N SER A 233 25.21 13.65 0.83
CA SER A 233 26.62 13.59 1.19
C SER A 233 27.19 14.96 1.56
N GLU A 234 26.74 16.03 0.90
CA GLU A 234 27.13 17.40 1.21
C GLU A 234 26.74 17.82 2.64
N SER A 235 25.57 17.36 3.14
CA SER A 235 25.16 17.63 4.52
C SER A 235 26.03 16.87 5.53
N ILE A 236 26.36 15.60 5.25
CA ILE A 236 27.26 14.80 6.09
C ILE A 236 28.68 15.40 6.12
N GLU A 237 29.23 15.78 4.95
CA GLU A 237 30.55 16.42 4.85
C GLU A 237 30.62 17.77 5.59
N GLN A 238 29.51 18.49 5.72
CA GLN A 238 29.39 19.69 6.52
C GLN A 238 29.26 19.43 8.02
N GLY A 239 29.18 18.17 8.44
CA GLY A 239 29.02 17.77 9.82
C GLY A 239 27.62 18.00 10.39
N LEU A 240 26.61 18.17 9.51
CA LEU A 240 25.21 18.28 9.94
C LEU A 240 24.66 16.92 10.36
N SER A 241 23.71 16.94 11.31
CA SER A 241 22.94 15.75 11.71
C SER A 241 21.45 16.02 11.62
N VAL A 242 20.65 14.99 11.31
CA VAL A 242 19.19 15.11 11.23
C VAL A 242 18.57 15.51 12.57
N GLU A 243 19.15 15.03 13.66
CA GLU A 243 18.67 15.31 15.02
C GLU A 243 18.78 16.80 15.39
N CYS A 244 19.90 17.43 15.00
CA CYS A 244 20.25 18.77 15.47
C CYS A 244 20.05 19.89 14.42
N ASP A 245 20.04 19.52 13.13
CA ASP A 245 20.11 20.51 12.03
C ASP A 245 18.90 20.39 11.10
N ASP A 246 17.97 21.33 11.20
CA ASP A 246 16.75 21.37 10.37
C ASP A 246 17.05 21.45 8.86
N ASN A 247 18.22 21.98 8.49
CA ASN A 247 18.67 22.12 7.10
C ASN A 247 19.40 20.89 6.54
N PHE A 248 19.45 19.77 7.27
CA PHE A 248 19.96 18.51 6.74
C PHE A 248 19.11 18.08 5.54
N LYS A 249 19.76 17.73 4.43
CA LYS A 249 19.07 17.45 3.17
C LYS A 249 19.08 15.96 2.80
N TYR A 250 18.07 15.58 2.05
CA TYR A 250 18.06 14.32 1.30
C TYR A 250 18.21 14.57 -0.20
N VAL A 251 18.56 13.52 -0.93
CA VAL A 251 18.57 13.46 -2.39
C VAL A 251 17.70 12.27 -2.83
N CYS A 252 16.75 12.52 -3.71
CA CYS A 252 15.99 11.44 -4.34
C CYS A 252 16.81 10.81 -5.48
N ILE A 253 17.04 9.50 -5.43
CA ILE A 253 17.76 8.76 -6.48
C ILE A 253 16.98 8.76 -7.79
N ASN A 254 15.64 8.75 -7.70
CA ASN A 254 14.78 8.64 -8.88
C ASN A 254 14.67 9.95 -9.70
N CYS A 255 14.55 11.10 -9.06
CA CYS A 255 14.36 12.40 -9.75
C CYS A 255 15.45 13.43 -9.46
N ALA A 256 16.46 13.11 -8.67
CA ALA A 256 17.55 13.97 -8.24
C ALA A 256 17.10 15.22 -7.43
N TYR A 257 15.84 15.26 -6.99
CA TYR A 257 15.34 16.34 -6.14
C TYR A 257 16.06 16.35 -4.80
N LYS A 258 16.37 17.56 -4.31
CA LYS A 258 17.01 17.79 -3.00
C LYS A 258 16.15 18.72 -2.17
N ALA A 259 15.85 18.31 -0.93
CA ALA A 259 15.13 19.14 0.03
C ALA A 259 15.56 18.79 1.47
N GLU A 260 15.02 19.49 2.44
CA GLU A 260 15.20 19.21 3.85
C GLU A 260 14.59 17.85 4.21
N PHE A 261 15.29 17.09 5.06
CA PHE A 261 14.86 15.71 5.35
C PHE A 261 13.87 15.62 6.50
N LYS A 262 14.00 16.48 7.51
CA LYS A 262 13.15 16.45 8.72
C LYS A 262 11.66 16.42 8.40
N PRO A 263 11.11 17.23 7.45
CA PRO A 263 9.68 17.22 7.14
C PRO A 263 9.17 15.85 6.67
N ILE A 264 9.90 15.17 5.77
CA ILE A 264 9.45 13.87 5.26
C ILE A 264 9.58 12.74 6.28
N LEU A 265 10.52 12.85 7.23
CA LEU A 265 10.68 11.91 8.33
C LEU A 265 9.52 12.07 9.34
N ILE A 266 9.19 13.31 9.73
CA ILE A 266 8.03 13.60 10.59
C ILE A 266 6.74 13.15 9.90
N PHE A 267 6.55 13.46 8.62
CA PHE A 267 5.38 13.01 7.88
C PHE A 267 5.22 11.47 7.86
N SER A 268 6.34 10.73 7.74
CA SER A 268 6.32 9.26 7.84
C SER A 268 5.90 8.78 9.22
N PHE A 269 6.35 9.46 10.28
CA PHE A 269 5.91 9.21 11.66
C PHE A 269 4.42 9.47 11.83
N GLU A 270 3.91 10.64 11.41
CA GLU A 270 2.51 11.03 11.49
C GLU A 270 1.61 10.03 10.77
N LYS A 271 2.01 9.61 9.58
CA LYS A 271 1.27 8.61 8.80
C LYS A 271 1.18 7.26 9.49
N ALA A 272 2.25 6.84 10.18
CA ALA A 272 2.27 5.58 10.92
C ALA A 272 1.45 5.63 12.22
N ASN A 273 1.28 6.83 12.79
CA ASN A 273 0.55 7.07 14.04
C ASN A 273 -0.76 7.84 13.80
N PHE A 274 -1.29 7.79 12.58
CA PHE A 274 -2.47 8.54 12.16
C PHE A 274 -3.69 8.23 13.04
N TYR A 275 -4.43 9.27 13.40
CA TYR A 275 -5.72 9.21 14.09
C TYR A 275 -6.71 10.19 13.45
N TRP A 276 -8.03 9.95 13.62
CA TRP A 276 -9.06 10.78 12.99
C TRP A 276 -10.11 11.24 14.01
N ILE A 277 -9.93 12.43 14.53
CA ILE A 277 -10.81 13.02 15.56
C ILE A 277 -12.30 13.04 15.18
N PRO A 278 -12.73 13.35 13.92
CA PRO A 278 -14.15 13.34 13.57
C PRO A 278 -14.84 11.97 13.72
N ASP A 279 -14.10 10.86 13.67
CA ASP A 279 -14.64 9.52 13.90
C ASP A 279 -14.56 9.10 15.39
N GLY A 280 -14.05 9.96 16.26
CA GLY A 280 -13.95 9.75 17.70
C GLY A 280 -12.65 9.10 18.16
N ASP A 281 -11.62 9.07 17.33
CA ASP A 281 -10.30 8.65 17.75
C ASP A 281 -9.68 9.65 18.73
N GLU A 282 -8.93 9.13 19.69
CA GLU A 282 -8.12 9.96 20.59
C GLU A 282 -6.76 10.26 19.94
N PRO A 283 -6.15 11.43 20.22
CA PRO A 283 -4.80 11.72 19.76
C PRO A 283 -3.81 10.66 20.22
N THR A 284 -3.00 10.14 19.29
CA THR A 284 -1.97 9.13 19.57
C THR A 284 -0.60 9.76 19.87
N TYR A 285 -0.37 10.97 19.36
CA TYR A 285 0.84 11.76 19.58
C TYR A 285 0.51 13.25 19.70
N GLU A 286 1.47 14.00 20.23
CA GLU A 286 1.39 15.44 20.43
C GLU A 286 2.77 16.09 20.27
N GLU A 287 2.82 17.42 20.31
CA GLU A 287 4.06 18.18 20.32
C GLU A 287 4.86 17.92 21.61
N CYS A 288 6.14 17.64 21.48
CA CYS A 288 7.03 17.45 22.62
C CYS A 288 7.45 18.78 23.20
N VAL A 289 7.20 19.01 24.49
CA VAL A 289 7.56 20.27 25.19
C VAL A 289 9.08 20.50 25.28
N ARG A 290 9.92 19.48 25.00
CA ARG A 290 11.39 19.60 25.08
C ARG A 290 12.05 19.91 23.73
N CYS A 291 11.57 19.32 22.64
CA CYS A 291 12.19 19.48 21.31
C CYS A 291 11.27 20.13 20.27
N GLU A 292 10.04 20.49 20.65
CA GLU A 292 9.05 21.18 19.81
C GLU A 292 8.69 20.43 18.51
N ASN A 293 8.96 19.11 18.45
CA ASN A 293 8.54 18.27 17.35
C ASN A 293 7.25 17.52 17.71
N GLU A 294 6.34 17.34 16.76
CA GLU A 294 5.10 16.57 16.92
C GLU A 294 5.35 15.06 16.92
N THR A 295 6.17 14.58 17.88
CA THR A 295 6.64 13.20 17.94
C THR A 295 6.60 12.58 19.33
N PHE A 296 5.88 13.19 20.29
CA PHE A 296 5.66 12.61 21.61
C PHE A 296 4.49 11.62 21.57
N ILE A 297 4.76 10.33 21.80
CA ILE A 297 3.74 9.29 21.84
C ILE A 297 3.05 9.27 23.19
N ILE A 298 1.76 9.60 23.21
CA ILE A 298 0.97 9.76 24.45
C ILE A 298 0.90 8.43 25.23
N SER A 299 0.68 7.31 24.56
CA SER A 299 0.59 5.99 25.22
C SER A 299 1.90 5.47 25.78
N GLU A 300 3.04 5.94 25.28
CA GLU A 300 4.38 5.55 25.72
C GLU A 300 5.00 6.58 26.67
N GLN A 301 4.40 7.78 26.75
CA GLN A 301 4.89 8.93 27.50
C GLN A 301 6.34 9.28 27.17
N ALA A 302 6.71 9.18 25.90
CA ALA A 302 8.07 9.40 25.41
C ALA A 302 8.08 10.01 24.00
N CYS A 303 9.04 10.88 23.74
CA CYS A 303 9.25 11.51 22.46
C CYS A 303 10.10 10.62 21.55
N ARG A 304 9.65 10.37 20.32
CA ARG A 304 10.41 9.61 19.31
C ARG A 304 11.60 10.39 18.74
N TRP A 305 11.56 11.73 18.80
CA TRP A 305 12.65 12.56 18.30
C TRP A 305 13.79 12.69 19.30
N CYS A 306 13.55 13.23 20.48
CA CYS A 306 14.60 13.46 21.47
C CYS A 306 14.82 12.33 22.48
N GLY A 307 13.96 11.29 22.42
CA GLY A 307 14.06 10.13 23.34
C GLY A 307 13.62 10.42 24.79
N GLU A 308 13.28 11.67 25.10
CA GLU A 308 12.93 12.05 26.47
C GLU A 308 11.50 11.66 26.83
N GLY A 309 11.33 11.14 28.05
CA GLY A 309 10.04 10.84 28.66
C GLY A 309 9.59 11.91 29.66
N LEU A 310 8.58 11.55 30.43
CA LEU A 310 8.15 12.38 31.57
C LEU A 310 9.14 12.22 32.74
N ASP A 311 9.36 13.32 33.49
CA ASP A 311 10.14 13.29 34.73
C ASP A 311 9.33 12.68 35.89
N TYR A 312 8.00 12.82 35.80
CA TYR A 312 7.04 12.32 36.79
C TYR A 312 5.87 11.64 36.10
N ASP A 313 5.64 10.36 36.37
CA ASP A 313 4.56 9.59 35.79
C ASP A 313 3.22 9.77 36.54
N TYR A 314 3.30 10.00 37.85
CA TYR A 314 2.15 10.08 38.75
C TYR A 314 2.24 11.27 39.70
N CYS A 315 1.08 11.87 40.03
CA CYS A 315 0.98 12.92 41.04
C CYS A 315 1.32 12.37 42.43
N VAL A 316 2.28 12.98 43.09
CA VAL A 316 2.71 12.56 44.44
C VAL A 316 1.64 12.72 45.55
N ILE A 317 0.54 13.41 45.29
CA ILE A 317 -0.54 13.61 46.25
C ILE A 317 -1.75 12.71 45.95
N CYS A 318 -2.25 12.66 44.72
CA CYS A 318 -3.48 11.93 44.38
C CYS A 318 -3.23 10.66 43.52
N GLU A 319 -1.99 10.41 43.17
CA GLU A 319 -1.57 9.23 42.32
C GLU A 319 -2.18 9.20 40.92
N ASP A 320 -2.83 10.30 40.47
CA ASP A 320 -3.29 10.41 39.07
C ASP A 320 -2.13 10.48 38.12
N THR A 321 -2.32 9.94 36.89
CA THR A 321 -1.33 9.99 35.82
C THR A 321 -1.09 11.42 35.39
N LEU A 322 0.17 11.80 35.24
CA LEU A 322 0.60 13.11 34.76
C LEU A 322 0.83 13.10 33.25
N ASN A 323 0.67 14.27 32.64
CA ASN A 323 0.98 14.51 31.23
C ASN A 323 2.16 15.50 31.08
N GLN A 324 2.50 15.90 29.84
CA GLN A 324 3.59 16.84 29.60
C GLN A 324 3.37 18.20 30.29
N ASP A 325 2.14 18.72 30.32
CA ASP A 325 1.81 20.02 30.95
C ASP A 325 2.03 20.00 32.46
N ASP A 326 1.83 18.84 33.08
CA ASP A 326 1.99 18.69 34.53
C ASP A 326 3.45 18.68 34.98
N GLN A 327 4.40 18.48 34.09
CA GLN A 327 5.84 18.34 34.44
C GLN A 327 6.41 19.62 35.08
N ILE A 328 5.91 20.78 34.72
CA ILE A 328 6.32 22.06 35.32
C ILE A 328 5.90 22.18 36.79
N ASN A 329 4.98 21.35 37.26
CA ASN A 329 4.43 21.39 38.62
C ASN A 329 5.23 20.53 39.62
N GLY A 330 6.43 20.05 39.24
CA GLY A 330 7.30 19.31 40.14
C GLY A 330 6.72 17.99 40.67
N GLY A 331 5.95 17.27 39.85
CA GLY A 331 5.32 15.99 40.17
C GLY A 331 3.91 16.12 40.77
N LEU A 332 3.27 17.27 40.60
CA LEU A 332 1.87 17.50 40.97
C LEU A 332 1.00 17.62 39.72
N CYS A 333 -0.20 17.04 39.73
CA CYS A 333 -1.20 17.36 38.72
C CYS A 333 -1.70 18.80 38.89
N GLY A 334 -2.24 19.41 37.86
CA GLY A 334 -2.71 20.79 37.87
C GLY A 334 -3.68 21.10 39.04
N TYR A 335 -4.54 20.14 39.42
CA TYR A 335 -5.47 20.30 40.55
C TYR A 335 -4.75 20.31 41.90
N CYS A 336 -3.81 19.40 42.12
CA CYS A 336 -3.05 19.35 43.39
C CYS A 336 -2.11 20.55 43.53
N ASN A 337 -1.48 20.99 42.45
CA ASN A 337 -0.65 22.19 42.41
C ASN A 337 -1.47 23.45 42.76
N TYR A 338 -2.63 23.61 42.13
CA TYR A 338 -3.53 24.74 42.46
C TYR A 338 -3.96 24.78 43.91
N LYS A 339 -4.21 23.61 44.55
CA LYS A 339 -4.51 23.57 45.99
C LYS A 339 -3.31 23.94 46.83
N TYR A 340 -2.13 23.43 46.50
CA TYR A 340 -0.90 23.73 47.24
C TYR A 340 -0.57 25.22 47.24
N GLU A 341 -0.70 25.89 46.09
CA GLU A 341 -0.48 27.34 45.96
C GLU A 341 -1.50 28.20 46.72
N LYS A 342 -2.71 27.67 47.04
CA LYS A 342 -3.73 28.41 47.80
C LYS A 342 -3.56 28.27 49.29
N ASP A 343 -2.89 27.22 49.76
CA ASP A 343 -2.71 26.95 51.19
C ASP A 343 -1.41 27.58 51.74
N ASP A 344 -0.54 28.15 50.83
CA ASP A 344 0.58 29.02 51.16
C ASP A 344 0.17 30.52 51.09
#